data_4ffe25269d88ba6ad32abaa60173819a
#
_entry.id   4ffe25269d88ba6ad32abaa60173819a
#
_cell.length_a   1.000
_cell.length_b   1.000
_cell.length_c   1.000
_cell.angle_alpha   90.00
_cell.angle_beta   90.00
_cell.angle_gamma   90.00
#
_symmetry.space_group_name_H-M   'P 1'
#
loop_
_entity.id
_entity.type
_entity.pdbx_description
1 polymer ?
#
loop_
_entity_poly.entity_id
_entity_poly.type
_entity_poly.pdbx_seq_one_letter_code
_entity_poly.pdbx_strand_id
1 'polypeptide(L)'
;MKKTFFIFLLSLLTTVAFAQDIVSGSVKDAVTGDPLEGVGVIVSTGDGALTDANGNFSVKAGKDASITFNLLGYADVVELVNGRTRIDILMKEDVKFLDEVVVMGYTTQKKNELSSSVVSLKSEEILDNSTPDLGNMLQGKAAGVVVMNSSGMPGEGATIRIRGTGSITAGSGPLYVVDGIAGGTFNPNDVETITILKDASATALYGASASGGVIVVTTKSAKDRTRTEVNFKATAGVKQALSGRYRPMDSQELYETQRMMMGKSVFEKQRPESLLELDYNWYDNIFKKALVQDYYASFSGVSGRVNYFASIDHYDEQGSLIGTGYDRNSARVNLSTPLGNRATVNMRLGYNRSHSTSYTVWKDVATAYNGMPWDNPFDADGNPYAIGMPEAEGVVWYGKEQYNPFHSLIYNSSNSWGEDIVADVQLIWNITDWLTFTSNNRLGSSDWNSKTYLDARTNTSVKNKGSISQSNGSGWSAGLTELLKFHKNFADHAVSAIAGYEIGWRSEEVV
;
A
#
# COMPACT_ATOMS: atom_id res chain seq x y z
N MET A 1 29.95 30.14 -60.66
CA MET A 1 29.24 28.96 -61.10
C MET A 1 29.23 27.81 -60.02
N LYS A 2 30.24 27.64 -59.20
CA LYS A 2 30.22 26.55 -58.15
C LYS A 2 29.33 26.85 -56.93
N LYS A 3 29.08 28.10 -56.57
CA LYS A 3 28.23 28.49 -55.44
C LYS A 3 26.73 28.44 -55.73
N THR A 4 26.36 28.70 -56.97
CA THR A 4 24.96 28.63 -57.44
C THR A 4 24.45 27.21 -57.61
N PHE A 5 25.32 26.27 -57.95
CA PHE A 5 24.97 24.85 -58.04
C PHE A 5 24.74 24.20 -56.66
N PHE A 6 25.46 24.65 -55.62
CA PHE A 6 25.31 24.14 -54.26
C PHE A 6 24.02 24.63 -53.60
N ILE A 7 23.57 25.85 -53.94
CA ILE A 7 22.28 26.39 -53.44
C ILE A 7 21.10 25.69 -54.14
N PHE A 8 21.24 25.32 -55.40
CA PHE A 8 20.21 24.57 -56.12
C PHE A 8 20.11 23.12 -55.69
N LEU A 9 21.20 22.49 -55.25
CA LEU A 9 21.23 21.14 -54.67
C LEU A 9 20.65 21.13 -53.27
N LEU A 10 20.81 22.21 -52.47
CA LEU A 10 20.27 22.36 -51.13
C LEU A 10 18.76 22.65 -51.14
N SER A 11 18.23 23.27 -52.20
CA SER A 11 16.81 23.53 -52.36
C SER A 11 16.02 22.30 -52.82
N LEU A 12 16.68 21.27 -53.36
CA LEU A 12 16.06 20.01 -53.76
C LEU A 12 15.86 19.02 -52.60
N LEU A 13 16.50 19.29 -51.45
CA LEU A 13 16.48 18.43 -50.26
C LEU A 13 15.38 18.81 -49.26
N THR A 14 14.55 19.83 -49.52
CA THR A 14 13.55 20.35 -48.55
C THR A 14 12.11 20.04 -48.88
N THR A 15 11.80 19.13 -49.78
CA THR A 15 10.42 18.71 -50.06
C THR A 15 10.22 17.20 -49.85
N VAL A 16 10.58 16.68 -48.69
CA VAL A 16 9.88 15.48 -48.21
C VAL A 16 8.61 15.98 -47.50
N ALA A 17 7.62 16.36 -48.31
CA ALA A 17 6.28 16.52 -47.81
C ALA A 17 5.79 15.12 -47.37
N PHE A 18 5.64 14.92 -46.11
CA PHE A 18 4.88 13.77 -45.60
C PHE A 18 3.43 13.98 -46.10
N ALA A 19 3.07 13.31 -47.16
CA ALA A 19 1.70 13.24 -47.62
C ALA A 19 0.91 12.48 -46.53
N GLN A 20 0.19 13.19 -45.69
CA GLN A 20 -0.80 12.60 -44.83
C GLN A 20 -2.02 12.32 -45.69
N ASP A 21 -2.27 11.04 -45.97
CA ASP A 21 -3.46 10.64 -46.71
C ASP A 21 -4.68 10.67 -45.78
N ILE A 22 -5.83 11.07 -46.28
CA ILE A 22 -7.10 11.00 -45.56
C ILE A 22 -7.52 9.53 -45.53
N VAL A 23 -7.63 8.97 -44.33
CA VAL A 23 -8.19 7.65 -44.10
C VAL A 23 -9.62 7.82 -43.62
N SER A 24 -10.56 7.17 -44.30
CA SER A 24 -11.99 7.18 -43.95
C SER A 24 -12.50 5.76 -43.79
N GLY A 25 -13.63 5.58 -43.14
CA GLY A 25 -14.26 4.27 -42.97
C GLY A 25 -15.50 4.31 -42.10
N SER A 26 -15.99 3.15 -41.74
CA SER A 26 -17.14 3.01 -40.84
C SER A 26 -16.85 2.09 -39.69
N VAL A 27 -17.43 2.40 -38.52
CA VAL A 27 -17.37 1.57 -37.32
C VAL A 27 -18.77 1.06 -37.02
N LYS A 28 -18.88 -0.27 -36.85
CA LYS A 28 -20.15 -0.95 -36.60
C LYS A 28 -20.02 -1.94 -35.47
N ASP A 29 -21.14 -2.24 -34.82
CA ASP A 29 -21.25 -3.35 -33.88
C ASP A 29 -21.03 -4.69 -34.58
N ALA A 30 -20.20 -5.56 -33.97
CA ALA A 30 -19.84 -6.86 -34.56
C ALA A 30 -20.98 -7.90 -34.51
N VAL A 31 -21.99 -7.71 -33.65
CA VAL A 31 -23.10 -8.64 -33.44
C VAL A 31 -24.36 -8.16 -34.17
N THR A 32 -24.73 -6.91 -33.96
CA THR A 32 -25.97 -6.34 -34.55
C THR A 32 -25.74 -5.75 -35.95
N GLY A 33 -24.51 -5.36 -36.27
CA GLY A 33 -24.17 -4.66 -37.52
C GLY A 33 -24.60 -3.19 -37.57
N ASP A 34 -25.11 -2.67 -36.45
CA ASP A 34 -25.55 -1.28 -36.36
C ASP A 34 -24.37 -0.32 -36.35
N PRO A 35 -24.48 0.89 -36.91
CA PRO A 35 -23.43 1.89 -36.87
C PRO A 35 -23.23 2.42 -35.47
N LEU A 36 -21.95 2.61 -35.06
CA LEU A 36 -21.58 3.13 -33.75
C LEU A 36 -21.21 4.61 -33.83
N GLU A 37 -22.06 5.46 -33.24
CA GLU A 37 -21.85 6.89 -33.12
C GLU A 37 -20.91 7.21 -31.91
N GLY A 38 -20.06 8.23 -32.04
CA GLY A 38 -19.23 8.74 -30.95
C GLY A 38 -18.00 7.89 -30.63
N VAL A 39 -17.62 6.97 -31.53
CA VAL A 39 -16.35 6.22 -31.36
C VAL A 39 -15.18 7.18 -31.48
N GLY A 40 -14.30 7.21 -30.47
CA GLY A 40 -13.04 7.93 -30.54
C GLY A 40 -12.08 7.26 -31.51
N VAL A 41 -11.69 7.95 -32.55
CA VAL A 41 -10.73 7.51 -33.58
C VAL A 41 -9.45 8.30 -33.39
N ILE A 42 -8.41 7.68 -32.84
CA ILE A 42 -7.17 8.32 -32.43
C ILE A 42 -6.01 7.76 -33.26
N VAL A 43 -5.32 8.65 -33.98
CA VAL A 43 -4.14 8.29 -34.79
C VAL A 43 -2.87 8.42 -33.96
N SER A 44 -1.93 7.49 -34.09
CA SER A 44 -0.65 7.53 -33.37
C SER A 44 0.19 8.79 -33.61
N THR A 45 -0.10 9.57 -34.64
CA THR A 45 0.52 10.86 -34.94
C THR A 45 -0.14 12.06 -34.26
N GLY A 46 -1.22 11.85 -33.45
CA GLY A 46 -1.88 12.86 -32.65
C GLY A 46 -3.12 13.48 -33.29
N ASP A 47 -3.52 13.08 -34.50
CA ASP A 47 -4.81 13.47 -35.10
C ASP A 47 -5.93 12.57 -34.59
N GLY A 48 -7.18 13.04 -34.56
CA GLY A 48 -8.32 12.26 -34.08
C GLY A 48 -9.65 12.84 -34.53
N ALA A 49 -10.68 11.97 -34.55
CA ALA A 49 -12.05 12.32 -34.86
C ALA A 49 -13.01 11.47 -34.03
N LEU A 50 -14.30 11.84 -34.06
CA LEU A 50 -15.41 11.00 -33.58
C LEU A 50 -16.21 10.49 -34.78
N THR A 51 -16.77 9.29 -34.65
CA THR A 51 -17.71 8.78 -35.66
C THR A 51 -19.03 9.54 -35.61
N ASP A 52 -19.63 9.74 -36.81
CA ASP A 52 -20.96 10.37 -36.96
C ASP A 52 -22.10 9.40 -36.62
N ALA A 53 -23.35 9.85 -36.69
CA ALA A 53 -24.55 9.05 -36.45
C ALA A 53 -24.70 7.81 -37.36
N ASN A 54 -23.96 7.75 -38.46
CA ASN A 54 -23.91 6.60 -39.37
C ASN A 54 -22.66 5.74 -39.15
N GLY A 55 -21.89 6.04 -38.09
CA GLY A 55 -20.65 5.35 -37.75
C GLY A 55 -19.45 5.71 -38.61
N ASN A 56 -19.53 6.72 -39.48
CA ASN A 56 -18.43 7.08 -40.38
C ASN A 56 -17.41 7.99 -39.69
N PHE A 57 -16.14 7.82 -40.07
CA PHE A 57 -15.03 8.68 -39.62
C PHE A 57 -14.14 9.10 -40.79
N SER A 58 -13.35 10.15 -40.55
CA SER A 58 -12.33 10.62 -41.48
C SER A 58 -11.20 11.27 -40.67
N VAL A 59 -9.98 10.76 -40.81
CA VAL A 59 -8.77 11.22 -40.08
C VAL A 59 -7.58 11.33 -41.02
N LYS A 60 -6.62 12.18 -40.71
CA LYS A 60 -5.35 12.27 -41.42
C LYS A 60 -4.34 11.29 -40.80
N ALA A 61 -3.89 10.30 -41.55
CA ALA A 61 -2.98 9.29 -41.08
C ALA A 61 -1.88 9.03 -42.12
N GLY A 62 -0.66 8.83 -41.64
CA GLY A 62 0.46 8.37 -42.47
C GLY A 62 0.35 6.88 -42.79
N LYS A 63 1.07 6.43 -43.83
CA LYS A 63 1.05 5.02 -44.28
C LYS A 63 1.33 4.00 -43.20
N ASP A 64 2.25 4.32 -42.28
CA ASP A 64 2.69 3.42 -41.21
C ASP A 64 2.05 3.75 -39.85
N ALA A 65 1.04 4.64 -39.82
CA ALA A 65 0.35 5.01 -38.60
C ALA A 65 -0.59 3.88 -38.12
N SER A 66 -0.81 3.80 -36.82
CA SER A 66 -1.89 3.02 -36.21
C SER A 66 -3.05 3.93 -35.83
N ILE A 67 -4.27 3.41 -35.98
CA ILE A 67 -5.50 4.06 -35.55
C ILE A 67 -6.10 3.23 -34.43
N THR A 68 -6.38 3.85 -33.30
CA THR A 68 -7.07 3.25 -32.16
C THR A 68 -8.51 3.70 -32.16
N PHE A 69 -9.43 2.75 -32.08
CA PHE A 69 -10.88 2.97 -31.98
C PHE A 69 -11.30 2.65 -30.54
N ASN A 70 -11.89 3.62 -29.85
CA ASN A 70 -12.31 3.51 -28.45
C ASN A 70 -13.76 3.98 -28.31
N LEU A 71 -14.59 3.16 -27.67
CA LEU A 71 -15.95 3.51 -27.29
C LEU A 71 -16.31 2.86 -25.95
N LEU A 72 -16.91 3.63 -25.06
CA LEU A 72 -17.33 3.10 -23.76
C LEU A 72 -18.29 1.92 -23.95
N GLY A 73 -17.94 0.76 -23.36
CA GLY A 73 -18.69 -0.49 -23.51
C GLY A 73 -18.22 -1.41 -24.64
N TYR A 74 -17.21 -1.01 -25.40
CA TYR A 74 -16.61 -1.81 -26.47
C TYR A 74 -15.12 -2.03 -26.24
N ALA A 75 -14.61 -3.17 -26.71
CA ALA A 75 -13.18 -3.46 -26.69
C ALA A 75 -12.42 -2.53 -27.65
N ASP A 76 -11.32 -1.96 -27.20
CA ASP A 76 -10.46 -1.13 -28.04
C ASP A 76 -9.93 -1.94 -29.22
N VAL A 77 -10.00 -1.34 -30.41
CA VAL A 77 -9.46 -1.93 -31.64
C VAL A 77 -8.32 -1.06 -32.13
N VAL A 78 -7.14 -1.67 -32.35
CA VAL A 78 -5.99 -0.99 -32.93
C VAL A 78 -5.73 -1.57 -34.32
N GLU A 79 -5.76 -0.73 -35.34
CA GLU A 79 -5.59 -1.12 -36.73
C GLU A 79 -4.46 -0.33 -37.39
N LEU A 80 -3.57 -1.01 -38.11
CA LEU A 80 -2.50 -0.38 -38.87
C LEU A 80 -3.05 0.15 -40.23
N VAL A 81 -2.70 1.36 -40.58
CA VAL A 81 -3.14 1.96 -41.86
C VAL A 81 -2.60 1.21 -43.06
N ASN A 82 -1.33 0.83 -43.07
CA ASN A 82 -0.66 0.07 -44.14
C ASN A 82 -0.96 0.62 -45.55
N GLY A 83 -1.04 1.97 -45.67
CA GLY A 83 -1.32 2.65 -46.92
C GLY A 83 -2.76 2.52 -47.41
N ARG A 84 -3.70 2.02 -46.61
CA ARG A 84 -5.14 1.98 -46.96
C ARG A 84 -5.78 3.32 -46.74
N THR A 85 -6.66 3.73 -47.68
CA THR A 85 -7.45 4.95 -47.56
C THR A 85 -8.85 4.70 -47.00
N ARG A 86 -9.26 3.43 -46.91
CA ARG A 86 -10.51 3.01 -46.29
C ARG A 86 -10.29 1.87 -45.32
N ILE A 87 -10.85 2.00 -44.11
CA ILE A 87 -10.77 1.02 -43.01
C ILE A 87 -12.15 0.93 -42.37
N ASP A 88 -12.81 -0.22 -42.54
CA ASP A 88 -14.10 -0.49 -41.90
C ASP A 88 -13.84 -1.42 -40.69
N ILE A 89 -14.35 -1.05 -39.51
CA ILE A 89 -14.10 -1.70 -38.23
C ILE A 89 -15.37 -2.31 -37.66
N LEU A 90 -15.24 -3.52 -37.14
CA LEU A 90 -16.26 -4.15 -36.33
C LEU A 90 -15.79 -4.17 -34.87
N MET A 91 -16.43 -3.40 -33.99
CA MET A 91 -16.17 -3.40 -32.57
C MET A 91 -17.05 -4.44 -31.87
N LYS A 92 -16.47 -5.20 -30.99
CA LYS A 92 -17.21 -6.13 -30.13
C LYS A 92 -17.49 -5.43 -28.80
N GLU A 93 -18.70 -5.61 -28.29
CA GLU A 93 -18.98 -5.20 -26.91
C GLU A 93 -17.93 -5.82 -25.98
N ASP A 94 -17.32 -5.00 -25.14
CA ASP A 94 -16.45 -5.49 -24.09
C ASP A 94 -17.27 -6.06 -22.95
N VAL A 95 -17.65 -7.33 -23.10
CA VAL A 95 -18.42 -8.10 -22.12
C VAL A 95 -17.69 -8.13 -20.77
N LYS A 96 -16.39 -7.85 -20.74
CA LYS A 96 -15.62 -7.75 -19.49
C LYS A 96 -16.06 -6.56 -18.64
N PHE A 97 -16.51 -5.45 -19.24
CA PHE A 97 -17.05 -4.31 -18.48
C PHE A 97 -18.45 -4.60 -17.92
N LEU A 98 -19.24 -5.44 -18.58
CA LEU A 98 -20.60 -5.80 -18.14
C LEU A 98 -20.60 -6.93 -17.12
N ASP A 99 -19.54 -7.73 -17.02
CA ASP A 99 -19.39 -8.87 -16.14
C ASP A 99 -18.34 -8.65 -15.04
N GLU A 100 -17.95 -7.40 -14.73
CA GLU A 100 -17.08 -7.16 -13.57
C GLU A 100 -17.79 -7.61 -12.30
N VAL A 101 -17.38 -8.80 -11.83
CA VAL A 101 -17.93 -9.41 -10.63
C VAL A 101 -17.19 -8.84 -9.42
N VAL A 102 -17.94 -8.19 -8.54
CA VAL A 102 -17.40 -7.64 -7.30
C VAL A 102 -17.57 -8.68 -6.19
N VAL A 103 -16.45 -9.05 -5.57
CA VAL A 103 -16.45 -9.91 -4.38
C VAL A 103 -16.85 -9.07 -3.18
N MET A 104 -18.01 -9.38 -2.58
CA MET A 104 -18.55 -8.71 -1.41
C MET A 104 -18.44 -9.60 -0.15
N GLY A 105 -17.33 -10.31 -0.02
CA GLY A 105 -17.10 -11.26 1.06
C GLY A 105 -17.90 -12.55 0.92
N TYR A 106 -19.06 -12.63 1.55
CA TYR A 106 -19.89 -13.84 1.46
C TYR A 106 -20.62 -14.00 0.13
N THR A 107 -20.68 -12.97 -0.70
CA THR A 107 -21.35 -12.97 -2.00
C THR A 107 -20.46 -12.39 -3.10
N THR A 108 -20.73 -12.80 -4.32
CA THR A 108 -20.25 -12.16 -5.52
C THR A 108 -21.43 -11.64 -6.31
N GLN A 109 -21.40 -10.38 -6.70
CA GLN A 109 -22.47 -9.75 -7.49
C GLN A 109 -21.85 -9.02 -8.68
N LYS A 110 -22.62 -8.90 -9.76
CA LYS A 110 -22.22 -8.07 -10.89
C LYS A 110 -22.24 -6.61 -10.48
N LYS A 111 -21.24 -5.85 -10.89
CA LYS A 111 -21.10 -4.43 -10.52
C LYS A 111 -22.33 -3.59 -10.90
N ASN A 112 -22.98 -3.90 -12.00
CA ASN A 112 -24.20 -3.24 -12.48
C ASN A 112 -25.47 -3.59 -11.67
N GLU A 113 -25.46 -4.68 -10.88
CA GLU A 113 -26.56 -5.10 -10.02
C GLU A 113 -26.43 -4.51 -8.61
N LEU A 114 -25.31 -3.85 -8.31
CA LEU A 114 -25.06 -3.26 -7.01
C LEU A 114 -25.79 -1.93 -6.86
N SER A 115 -26.74 -1.89 -5.92
CA SER A 115 -27.38 -0.64 -5.50
C SER A 115 -26.56 0.16 -4.48
N SER A 116 -25.41 -0.34 -4.06
CA SER A 116 -24.53 0.22 -3.02
C SER A 116 -23.25 0.83 -3.60
N SER A 117 -22.71 1.84 -2.90
CA SER A 117 -21.43 2.46 -3.27
C SER A 117 -20.25 1.56 -2.89
N VAL A 118 -19.72 0.86 -3.87
CA VAL A 118 -18.57 -0.03 -3.75
C VAL A 118 -17.42 0.51 -4.59
N VAL A 119 -16.20 0.46 -4.05
CA VAL A 119 -14.96 0.75 -4.79
C VAL A 119 -14.14 -0.51 -4.87
N SER A 120 -13.77 -0.92 -6.06
CA SER A 120 -12.86 -2.04 -6.31
C SER A 120 -11.57 -1.50 -6.92
N LEU A 121 -10.44 -1.90 -6.36
CA LEU A 121 -9.09 -1.53 -6.78
C LEU A 121 -8.32 -2.80 -7.11
N LYS A 122 -7.62 -2.80 -8.23
CA LYS A 122 -6.76 -3.92 -8.64
C LYS A 122 -5.34 -3.76 -8.10
N SER A 123 -4.60 -4.84 -8.09
CA SER A 123 -3.19 -4.88 -7.63
C SER A 123 -2.32 -3.81 -8.30
N GLU A 124 -2.48 -3.60 -9.61
CA GLU A 124 -1.70 -2.62 -10.37
C GLU A 124 -1.96 -1.19 -9.90
N GLU A 125 -3.16 -0.90 -9.39
CA GLU A 125 -3.54 0.43 -8.93
C GLU A 125 -3.03 0.74 -7.52
N ILE A 126 -2.71 -0.28 -6.72
CA ILE A 126 -2.36 -0.13 -5.30
C ILE A 126 -0.88 -0.33 -5.01
N LEU A 127 -0.14 -1.09 -5.84
CA LEU A 127 1.27 -1.47 -5.62
C LEU A 127 2.30 -0.44 -6.08
N ASP A 128 1.89 0.81 -6.39
CA ASP A 128 2.79 1.87 -6.83
C ASP A 128 3.82 2.29 -5.77
N ASN A 129 3.50 2.07 -4.49
CA ASN A 129 4.37 2.40 -3.37
C ASN A 129 4.77 1.14 -2.62
N SER A 130 6.06 0.99 -2.32
CA SER A 130 6.54 -0.05 -1.41
C SER A 130 6.30 0.41 0.02
N THR A 131 5.32 -0.19 0.67
CA THR A 131 4.96 0.06 2.08
C THR A 131 4.42 -1.23 2.69
N PRO A 132 4.71 -1.50 3.97
CA PRO A 132 4.20 -2.69 4.64
C PRO A 132 2.71 -2.60 4.98
N ASP A 133 2.10 -1.44 4.80
CA ASP A 133 0.75 -1.13 5.27
C ASP A 133 -0.22 -0.83 4.12
N LEU A 134 -1.34 -1.56 4.14
CA LEU A 134 -2.42 -1.39 3.16
C LEU A 134 -3.05 0.01 3.20
N GLY A 135 -3.16 0.62 4.38
CA GLY A 135 -3.73 1.96 4.51
C GLY A 135 -3.00 2.97 3.67
N ASN A 136 -1.68 2.96 3.73
CA ASN A 136 -0.84 3.85 2.93
C ASN A 136 -1.00 3.62 1.43
N MET A 137 -1.23 2.37 1.01
CA MET A 137 -1.51 2.05 -0.40
C MET A 137 -2.87 2.55 -0.88
N LEU A 138 -3.85 2.66 0.03
CA LEU A 138 -5.20 3.13 -0.28
C LEU A 138 -5.35 4.66 -0.23
N GLN A 139 -4.34 5.37 0.24
CA GLN A 139 -4.40 6.82 0.42
C GLN A 139 -4.66 7.54 -0.92
N GLY A 140 -5.77 8.30 -0.97
CA GLY A 140 -6.17 9.07 -2.15
C GLY A 140 -6.78 8.24 -3.29
N LYS A 141 -6.85 6.89 -3.19
CA LYS A 141 -7.33 6.01 -4.27
C LYS A 141 -8.82 5.67 -4.17
N ALA A 142 -9.45 5.89 -3.02
CA ALA A 142 -10.86 5.56 -2.82
C ALA A 142 -11.64 6.75 -2.22
N ALA A 143 -12.66 7.26 -2.94
CA ALA A 143 -13.51 8.32 -2.44
C ALA A 143 -14.24 7.91 -1.16
N GLY A 144 -14.26 8.77 -0.13
CA GLY A 144 -14.88 8.51 1.17
C GLY A 144 -14.05 7.61 2.11
N VAL A 145 -12.81 7.31 1.76
CA VAL A 145 -11.81 6.66 2.60
C VAL A 145 -10.78 7.69 3.03
N VAL A 146 -10.62 7.86 4.32
CA VAL A 146 -9.61 8.75 4.91
C VAL A 146 -8.53 7.88 5.53
N VAL A 147 -7.30 8.11 5.10
CA VAL A 147 -6.11 7.44 5.62
C VAL A 147 -5.27 8.45 6.37
N MET A 148 -4.98 8.17 7.64
CA MET A 148 -4.21 9.04 8.50
C MET A 148 -3.02 8.28 9.09
N ASN A 149 -1.83 8.79 8.86
CA ASN A 149 -0.63 8.35 9.54
C ASN A 149 -0.47 9.16 10.83
N SER A 150 -0.52 8.51 11.96
CA SER A 150 -0.35 9.13 13.28
C SER A 150 1.13 9.38 13.61
N SER A 151 2.01 8.58 13.06
CA SER A 151 3.45 8.71 13.18
C SER A 151 4.14 8.38 11.85
N GLY A 152 5.43 8.65 11.75
CA GLY A 152 6.27 8.22 10.63
C GLY A 152 7.17 7.04 11.00
N MET A 153 6.83 6.32 12.07
CA MET A 153 7.62 5.19 12.56
C MET A 153 7.60 4.02 11.60
N PRO A 154 8.73 3.32 11.44
CA PRO A 154 8.78 2.11 10.65
C PRO A 154 7.76 1.06 11.11
N GLY A 155 7.07 0.43 10.17
CA GLY A 155 6.12 -0.65 10.45
C GLY A 155 4.80 -0.24 11.10
N GLU A 156 4.61 1.03 11.45
CA GLU A 156 3.31 1.49 11.95
C GLU A 156 2.30 1.64 10.80
N GLY A 157 1.13 1.02 11.00
CA GLY A 157 0.03 1.05 10.06
C GLY A 157 -0.73 2.38 10.09
N ALA A 158 -1.25 2.79 8.96
CA ALA A 158 -2.14 3.93 8.88
C ALA A 158 -3.52 3.62 9.46
N THR A 159 -4.13 4.62 10.10
CA THR A 159 -5.52 4.53 10.52
C THR A 159 -6.43 4.78 9.32
N ILE A 160 -7.23 3.79 8.95
CA ILE A 160 -8.24 3.90 7.90
C ILE A 160 -9.60 4.21 8.51
N ARG A 161 -10.31 5.18 7.96
CA ARG A 161 -11.70 5.51 8.28
C ARG A 161 -12.52 5.60 7.02
N ILE A 162 -13.69 4.94 7.04
CA ILE A 162 -14.64 4.95 5.95
C ILE A 162 -15.85 5.77 6.39
N ARG A 163 -16.12 6.90 5.67
CA ARG A 163 -17.24 7.82 5.96
C ARG A 163 -17.28 8.44 7.36
N GLY A 164 -16.15 8.45 8.08
CA GLY A 164 -16.02 9.11 9.38
C GLY A 164 -15.95 8.15 10.56
N THR A 165 -16.21 8.67 11.77
CA THR A 165 -16.09 7.93 13.03
C THR A 165 -17.49 7.53 13.51
N GLY A 166 -17.78 6.24 13.52
CA GLY A 166 -19.08 5.72 13.95
C GLY A 166 -19.28 5.64 15.47
N SER A 167 -18.20 5.63 16.26
CA SER A 167 -18.22 5.51 17.70
C SER A 167 -17.05 6.25 18.34
N ILE A 168 -17.25 6.77 19.56
CA ILE A 168 -16.21 7.39 20.37
C ILE A 168 -15.48 6.34 21.22
N THR A 169 -16.15 5.27 21.58
CA THR A 169 -15.66 4.25 22.53
C THR A 169 -15.39 2.89 21.88
N ALA A 170 -16.11 2.52 20.84
CA ALA A 170 -15.85 1.30 20.08
C ALA A 170 -14.83 1.61 18.95
N GLY A 171 -14.03 0.62 18.57
CA GLY A 171 -13.10 0.75 17.46
C GLY A 171 -13.81 1.28 16.20
N SER A 172 -13.21 2.28 15.54
CA SER A 172 -13.77 2.95 14.35
C SER A 172 -13.11 2.51 13.05
N GLY A 173 -12.23 1.49 13.10
CA GLY A 173 -11.58 0.93 11.92
C GLY A 173 -12.51 0.03 11.10
N PRO A 174 -12.22 -0.19 9.81
CA PRO A 174 -12.97 -1.11 8.98
C PRO A 174 -12.71 -2.57 9.37
N LEU A 175 -13.69 -3.44 9.12
CA LEU A 175 -13.52 -4.88 9.20
C LEU A 175 -12.75 -5.35 7.96
N TYR A 176 -11.68 -6.11 8.15
CA TYR A 176 -11.01 -6.80 7.06
C TYR A 176 -11.65 -8.18 6.83
N VAL A 177 -11.87 -8.50 5.56
CA VAL A 177 -12.33 -9.82 5.13
C VAL A 177 -11.36 -10.34 4.09
N VAL A 178 -10.56 -11.34 4.43
CA VAL A 178 -9.53 -11.89 3.56
C VAL A 178 -10.00 -13.20 2.97
N ASP A 179 -10.10 -13.26 1.64
CA ASP A 179 -10.57 -14.42 0.88
C ASP A 179 -11.94 -14.97 1.35
N GLY A 180 -12.85 -14.06 1.75
CA GLY A 180 -14.20 -14.39 2.21
C GLY A 180 -14.31 -14.80 3.67
N ILE A 181 -13.24 -14.66 4.46
CA ILE A 181 -13.23 -14.98 5.90
C ILE A 181 -12.87 -13.70 6.68
N ALA A 182 -13.67 -13.36 7.69
CA ALA A 182 -13.43 -12.18 8.52
C ALA A 182 -12.10 -12.30 9.29
N GLY A 183 -11.34 -11.21 9.35
CA GLY A 183 -10.02 -11.17 9.96
C GLY A 183 -8.93 -11.78 9.07
N GLY A 184 -7.79 -12.10 9.68
CA GLY A 184 -6.62 -12.69 9.04
C GLY A 184 -5.57 -11.66 8.61
N THR A 185 -4.34 -12.14 8.48
CA THR A 185 -3.19 -11.36 8.01
C THR A 185 -2.92 -11.65 6.53
N PHE A 186 -2.37 -10.67 5.84
CA PHE A 186 -1.97 -10.80 4.44
C PHE A 186 -0.80 -9.88 4.14
N ASN A 187 0.00 -10.27 3.15
CA ASN A 187 1.01 -9.38 2.59
C ASN A 187 0.37 -8.53 1.48
N PRO A 188 0.57 -7.20 1.49
CA PRO A 188 0.08 -6.34 0.40
C PRO A 188 0.53 -6.77 -1.00
N ASN A 189 1.74 -7.32 -1.16
CA ASN A 189 2.22 -7.83 -2.45
C ASN A 189 1.44 -9.07 -2.95
N ASP A 190 0.74 -9.80 -2.06
CA ASP A 190 -0.11 -10.94 -2.40
C ASP A 190 -1.54 -10.55 -2.79
N VAL A 191 -1.89 -9.28 -2.70
CA VAL A 191 -3.25 -8.81 -2.99
C VAL A 191 -3.49 -8.80 -4.51
N GLU A 192 -4.62 -9.35 -4.94
CA GLU A 192 -5.12 -9.28 -6.31
C GLU A 192 -6.12 -8.13 -6.47
N THR A 193 -7.09 -8.04 -5.56
CA THR A 193 -8.09 -6.98 -5.56
C THR A 193 -8.47 -6.56 -4.14
N ILE A 194 -8.83 -5.28 -3.99
CA ILE A 194 -9.39 -4.73 -2.77
C ILE A 194 -10.76 -4.16 -3.11
N THR A 195 -11.78 -4.61 -2.39
CA THR A 195 -13.13 -4.09 -2.49
C THR A 195 -13.52 -3.39 -1.20
N ILE A 196 -13.90 -2.13 -1.27
CA ILE A 196 -14.29 -1.31 -0.11
C ILE A 196 -15.80 -1.15 -0.09
N LEU A 197 -16.44 -1.74 0.92
CA LEU A 197 -17.87 -1.65 1.18
C LEU A 197 -18.15 -0.51 2.16
N LYS A 198 -18.78 0.55 1.65
CA LYS A 198 -18.96 1.79 2.43
C LYS A 198 -20.37 1.95 2.98
N ASP A 199 -21.35 1.32 2.36
CA ASP A 199 -22.77 1.46 2.70
C ASP A 199 -23.26 0.37 3.64
N ALA A 200 -24.23 0.71 4.48
CA ALA A 200 -24.86 -0.23 5.41
C ALA A 200 -25.50 -1.44 4.70
N SER A 201 -26.05 -1.25 3.50
CA SER A 201 -26.61 -2.34 2.68
C SER A 201 -25.54 -3.37 2.27
N ALA A 202 -24.33 -2.91 1.95
CA ALA A 202 -23.20 -3.78 1.59
C ALA A 202 -22.57 -4.45 2.81
N THR A 203 -22.59 -3.78 3.97
CA THR A 203 -21.95 -4.26 5.21
C THR A 203 -22.91 -5.07 6.11
N ALA A 204 -24.21 -5.08 5.80
CA ALA A 204 -25.24 -5.74 6.61
C ALA A 204 -24.97 -7.23 6.89
N LEU A 205 -24.32 -7.93 5.95
CA LEU A 205 -23.94 -9.35 6.11
C LEU A 205 -22.91 -9.61 7.22
N TYR A 206 -22.19 -8.56 7.68
CA TYR A 206 -21.14 -8.66 8.68
C TYR A 206 -21.56 -8.13 10.05
N GLY A 207 -22.82 -7.69 10.18
CA GLY A 207 -23.39 -7.23 11.45
C GLY A 207 -22.67 -6.02 12.06
N ALA A 208 -22.68 -5.94 13.39
CA ALA A 208 -22.12 -4.81 14.14
C ALA A 208 -20.61 -4.62 13.94
N SER A 209 -19.86 -5.69 13.65
CA SER A 209 -18.42 -5.63 13.40
C SER A 209 -18.06 -4.80 12.17
N ALA A 210 -19.00 -4.59 11.26
CA ALA A 210 -18.84 -3.82 10.04
C ALA A 210 -19.29 -2.35 10.16
N SER A 211 -19.53 -1.85 11.37
CA SER A 211 -19.98 -0.47 11.61
C SER A 211 -19.02 0.58 11.08
N GLY A 212 -17.71 0.28 11.00
CA GLY A 212 -16.66 1.11 10.40
C GLY A 212 -16.46 0.89 8.89
N GLY A 213 -17.35 0.13 8.22
CA GLY A 213 -17.16 -0.33 6.83
C GLY A 213 -16.42 -1.65 6.74
N VAL A 214 -16.29 -2.19 5.53
CA VAL A 214 -15.59 -3.45 5.27
C VAL A 214 -14.58 -3.26 4.14
N ILE A 215 -13.39 -3.80 4.33
CA ILE A 215 -12.36 -3.94 3.31
C ILE A 215 -12.23 -5.42 2.98
N VAL A 216 -12.70 -5.81 1.81
CA VAL A 216 -12.59 -7.18 1.30
C VAL A 216 -11.30 -7.28 0.49
N VAL A 217 -10.42 -8.16 0.90
CA VAL A 217 -9.14 -8.44 0.25
C VAL A 217 -9.23 -9.80 -0.42
N THR A 218 -8.96 -9.84 -1.71
CA THR A 218 -8.78 -11.09 -2.46
C THR A 218 -7.31 -11.28 -2.74
N THR A 219 -6.75 -12.42 -2.34
CA THR A 219 -5.34 -12.73 -2.59
C THR A 219 -5.15 -13.40 -3.95
N LYS A 220 -3.93 -13.26 -4.49
CA LYS A 220 -3.54 -13.83 -5.78
C LYS A 220 -3.72 -15.34 -5.80
N SER A 221 -4.20 -15.83 -6.93
CA SER A 221 -4.36 -17.27 -7.22
C SER A 221 -4.10 -17.53 -8.69
N ALA A 222 -3.71 -18.73 -9.04
CA ALA A 222 -3.56 -19.14 -10.43
C ALA A 222 -4.94 -19.44 -11.03
N LYS A 223 -5.68 -18.41 -11.42
CA LYS A 223 -6.94 -18.56 -12.17
C LYS A 223 -6.61 -18.74 -13.66
N ASP A 224 -7.16 -19.80 -14.27
CA ASP A 224 -7.16 -20.08 -15.71
C ASP A 224 -5.81 -19.99 -16.44
N ARG A 225 -4.70 -20.25 -15.75
CA ARG A 225 -3.37 -20.19 -16.33
C ARG A 225 -2.88 -21.57 -16.71
N THR A 226 -2.59 -21.76 -17.98
CA THR A 226 -2.03 -23.01 -18.53
C THR A 226 -0.52 -23.10 -18.37
N ARG A 227 0.14 -22.05 -17.87
CA ARG A 227 1.60 -21.97 -17.71
C ARG A 227 1.96 -21.55 -16.30
N THR A 228 3.06 -22.07 -15.78
CA THR A 228 3.68 -21.55 -14.56
C THR A 228 4.19 -20.15 -14.82
N GLU A 229 3.81 -19.21 -13.98
CA GLU A 229 4.27 -17.82 -13.98
C GLU A 229 5.14 -17.60 -12.76
N VAL A 230 6.30 -17.02 -12.98
CA VAL A 230 7.23 -16.61 -11.93
C VAL A 230 7.35 -15.09 -11.96
N ASN A 231 7.08 -14.45 -10.83
CA ASN A 231 7.22 -13.00 -10.68
C ASN A 231 8.28 -12.72 -9.62
N PHE A 232 9.14 -11.77 -9.92
CA PHE A 232 10.12 -11.22 -8.98
C PHE A 232 10.01 -9.71 -8.98
N LYS A 233 9.90 -9.11 -7.79
CA LYS A 233 9.90 -7.67 -7.58
C LYS A 233 10.96 -7.32 -6.55
N ALA A 234 11.82 -6.37 -6.87
CA ALA A 234 12.77 -5.79 -5.94
C ALA A 234 12.60 -4.27 -5.97
N THR A 235 12.40 -3.67 -4.80
CA THR A 235 12.24 -2.23 -4.66
C THR A 235 13.23 -1.72 -3.62
N ALA A 236 13.92 -0.63 -3.93
CA ALA A 236 14.74 0.08 -2.98
C ALA A 236 14.37 1.56 -3.01
N GLY A 237 14.28 2.17 -1.83
CA GLY A 237 13.89 3.55 -1.68
C GLY A 237 14.59 4.23 -0.52
N VAL A 238 14.54 5.56 -0.50
CA VAL A 238 15.07 6.36 0.60
C VAL A 238 13.93 7.18 1.19
N LYS A 239 13.73 7.06 2.49
CA LYS A 239 12.82 7.90 3.27
C LYS A 239 13.60 8.99 3.97
N GLN A 240 12.99 10.15 4.17
CA GLN A 240 13.54 11.26 4.92
C GLN A 240 12.44 11.97 5.70
N ALA A 241 12.75 12.37 6.92
CA ALA A 241 11.84 13.22 7.70
C ALA A 241 11.69 14.59 7.01
N LEU A 242 10.44 15.07 6.97
CA LEU A 242 10.13 16.37 6.39
C LEU A 242 10.11 17.42 7.51
N SER A 243 11.09 18.31 7.53
CA SER A 243 11.13 19.45 8.46
C SER A 243 10.13 20.55 8.10
N GLY A 244 9.53 20.51 6.93
CA GLY A 244 8.67 21.57 6.43
C GLY A 244 9.48 22.87 6.26
N ARG A 245 9.06 23.93 6.97
CA ARG A 245 9.76 25.24 7.00
C ARG A 245 10.69 25.39 8.20
N TYR A 246 10.80 24.37 9.04
CA TYR A 246 11.65 24.42 10.22
C TYR A 246 13.13 24.31 9.80
N ARG A 247 13.92 25.24 10.32
CA ARG A 247 15.38 25.23 10.27
C ARG A 247 15.89 25.59 11.67
N PRO A 248 16.70 24.73 12.30
CA PRO A 248 17.34 25.12 13.57
C PRO A 248 18.24 26.33 13.35
N MET A 249 18.37 27.17 14.38
CA MET A 249 19.35 28.24 14.39
C MET A 249 20.76 27.63 14.53
N ASP A 250 21.72 28.19 13.82
CA ASP A 250 23.13 27.90 14.06
C ASP A 250 23.63 28.58 15.35
N SER A 251 24.85 28.31 15.75
CA SER A 251 25.43 28.84 16.99
C SER A 251 25.45 30.36 17.02
N GLN A 252 25.77 31.01 15.91
CA GLN A 252 25.81 32.48 15.84
C GLN A 252 24.41 33.07 15.94
N GLU A 253 23.45 32.57 15.19
CA GLU A 253 22.07 33.04 15.19
C GLU A 253 21.46 32.89 16.58
N LEU A 254 21.66 31.77 17.25
CA LEU A 254 21.14 31.52 18.60
C LEU A 254 21.84 32.40 19.65
N TYR A 255 23.17 32.57 19.54
CA TYR A 255 23.96 33.41 20.43
C TYR A 255 23.46 34.85 20.39
N GLU A 256 23.31 35.43 19.21
CA GLU A 256 22.80 36.78 18.98
C GLU A 256 21.36 36.92 19.53
N THR A 257 20.49 35.92 19.25
CA THR A 257 19.11 35.93 19.72
C THR A 257 19.04 35.93 21.26
N GLN A 258 19.80 35.03 21.92
CA GLN A 258 19.82 34.94 23.37
C GLN A 258 20.43 36.22 24.00
N ARG A 259 21.45 36.80 23.37
CA ARG A 259 22.06 38.05 23.82
C ARG A 259 21.07 39.22 23.81
N MET A 260 20.24 39.32 22.76
CA MET A 260 19.17 40.31 22.70
C MET A 260 18.09 40.09 23.76
N MET A 261 17.71 38.84 24.00
CA MET A 261 16.66 38.49 24.97
C MET A 261 17.09 38.61 26.43
N MET A 262 18.32 38.24 26.78
CA MET A 262 18.78 38.24 28.17
C MET A 262 19.44 39.55 28.61
N GLY A 263 19.78 40.41 27.70
CA GLY A 263 20.55 41.63 27.93
C GLY A 263 22.05 41.36 28.12
N LYS A 264 22.89 42.28 27.59
CA LYS A 264 24.34 42.10 27.43
C LYS A 264 25.06 41.66 28.71
N SER A 265 24.80 42.35 29.85
CA SER A 265 25.54 42.11 31.10
C SER A 265 25.24 40.77 31.77
N VAL A 266 24.03 40.22 31.56
CA VAL A 266 23.63 38.89 32.06
C VAL A 266 24.14 37.83 31.14
N PHE A 267 24.00 38.04 29.84
CA PHE A 267 24.39 37.10 28.81
C PHE A 267 25.89 36.78 28.82
N GLU A 268 26.77 37.82 28.81
CA GLU A 268 28.22 37.67 28.79
C GLU A 268 28.78 36.91 30.00
N LYS A 269 28.07 36.94 31.14
CA LYS A 269 28.44 36.15 32.32
C LYS A 269 28.08 34.67 32.21
N GLN A 270 27.07 34.36 31.39
CA GLN A 270 26.52 33.00 31.30
C GLN A 270 26.87 32.30 30.00
N ARG A 271 27.32 33.01 28.98
CA ARG A 271 27.58 32.49 27.64
C ARG A 271 28.92 33.02 27.15
N PRO A 272 30.00 32.24 27.28
CA PRO A 272 31.32 32.59 26.74
C PRO A 272 31.31 32.59 25.21
N GLU A 273 32.15 33.41 24.59
CA GLU A 273 32.30 33.48 23.14
C GLU A 273 32.82 32.18 22.51
N SER A 274 33.49 31.32 23.29
CA SER A 274 33.93 29.99 22.84
C SER A 274 32.80 29.07 22.38
N LEU A 275 31.54 29.37 22.72
CA LEU A 275 30.37 28.66 22.19
C LEU A 275 30.23 28.81 20.67
N LEU A 276 30.76 29.88 20.10
CA LEU A 276 30.72 30.12 18.65
C LEU A 276 31.70 29.24 17.87
N GLU A 277 32.61 28.52 18.54
CA GLU A 277 33.51 27.57 17.92
C GLU A 277 32.83 26.23 17.60
N LEU A 278 31.64 25.99 18.16
CA LEU A 278 30.85 24.77 18.01
C LEU A 278 29.57 25.10 17.23
N ASP A 279 29.20 24.21 16.32
CA ASP A 279 27.93 24.29 15.58
C ASP A 279 27.45 22.89 15.25
N TYR A 280 26.70 22.27 16.17
CA TYR A 280 26.18 20.91 16.02
C TYR A 280 24.72 20.93 15.60
N ASN A 281 24.42 20.35 14.45
CA ASN A 281 23.07 20.21 13.97
C ASN A 281 22.38 18.97 14.54
N TRP A 282 21.67 19.13 15.65
CA TRP A 282 20.94 18.02 16.29
C TRP A 282 19.89 17.40 15.39
N TYR A 283 19.16 18.23 14.61
CA TYR A 283 18.10 17.75 13.75
C TYR A 283 18.62 16.78 12.67
N ASP A 284 19.64 17.17 11.92
CA ASP A 284 20.18 16.35 10.84
C ASP A 284 20.92 15.10 11.34
N ASN A 285 21.35 15.07 12.60
CA ASN A 285 22.01 13.93 13.19
C ASN A 285 21.04 12.94 13.85
N ILE A 286 19.87 13.41 14.30
CA ILE A 286 18.80 12.59 14.86
C ILE A 286 17.88 12.07 13.76
N PHE A 287 17.56 12.92 12.77
CA PHE A 287 16.78 12.52 11.60
C PHE A 287 17.70 12.26 10.41
N LYS A 288 17.83 11.00 10.04
CA LYS A 288 18.70 10.54 8.94
C LYS A 288 17.89 10.09 7.74
N LYS A 289 18.55 10.06 6.59
CA LYS A 289 18.01 9.35 5.42
C LYS A 289 17.99 7.86 5.74
N ALA A 290 16.87 7.23 5.51
CA ALA A 290 16.58 5.84 5.85
C ALA A 290 16.39 5.01 4.60
N LEU A 291 17.01 3.85 4.54
CA LEU A 291 16.87 2.89 3.46
C LEU A 291 15.61 2.05 3.67
N VAL A 292 14.89 1.82 2.58
CA VAL A 292 13.76 0.88 2.52
C VAL A 292 14.02 -0.11 1.42
N GLN A 293 13.84 -1.40 1.68
CA GLN A 293 14.04 -2.49 0.74
C GLN A 293 12.84 -3.45 0.81
N ASP A 294 12.40 -3.93 -0.35
CA ASP A 294 11.29 -4.86 -0.48
C ASP A 294 11.62 -5.87 -1.58
N TYR A 295 11.70 -7.14 -1.22
CA TYR A 295 12.02 -8.25 -2.11
C TYR A 295 10.90 -9.27 -2.09
N TYR A 296 10.19 -9.37 -3.19
CA TYR A 296 9.06 -10.27 -3.35
C TYR A 296 9.30 -11.24 -4.50
N ALA A 297 9.00 -12.50 -4.28
CA ALA A 297 8.99 -13.52 -5.30
C ALA A 297 7.71 -14.35 -5.20
N SER A 298 7.08 -14.66 -6.33
CA SER A 298 5.94 -15.55 -6.39
C SER A 298 5.97 -16.44 -7.60
N PHE A 299 5.37 -17.61 -7.46
CA PHE A 299 5.11 -18.51 -8.59
C PHE A 299 3.68 -19.04 -8.51
N SER A 300 3.05 -19.15 -9.66
CA SER A 300 1.68 -19.63 -9.76
C SER A 300 1.48 -20.43 -11.02
N GLY A 301 0.53 -21.36 -11.01
CA GLY A 301 0.25 -22.17 -12.16
C GLY A 301 -0.85 -23.20 -11.90
N VAL A 302 -1.06 -24.07 -12.89
CA VAL A 302 -2.01 -25.16 -12.84
C VAL A 302 -1.27 -26.47 -13.13
N SER A 303 -1.41 -27.45 -12.25
CA SER A 303 -0.88 -28.80 -12.43
C SER A 303 -2.02 -29.80 -12.33
N GLY A 304 -2.39 -30.39 -13.46
CA GLY A 304 -3.57 -31.25 -13.56
C GLY A 304 -4.86 -30.47 -13.22
N ARG A 305 -5.46 -30.76 -12.07
CA ARG A 305 -6.67 -30.08 -11.57
C ARG A 305 -6.38 -29.10 -10.44
N VAL A 306 -5.13 -28.98 -10.00
CA VAL A 306 -4.74 -28.15 -8.86
C VAL A 306 -4.23 -26.81 -9.37
N ASN A 307 -4.88 -25.72 -8.99
CA ASN A 307 -4.36 -24.36 -9.10
C ASN A 307 -3.50 -24.08 -7.86
N TYR A 308 -2.29 -23.58 -8.05
CA TYR A 308 -1.38 -23.25 -6.97
C TYR A 308 -0.82 -21.85 -7.14
N PHE A 309 -0.62 -21.21 -6.01
CA PHE A 309 0.11 -19.95 -5.87
C PHE A 309 0.98 -20.05 -4.62
N ALA A 310 2.23 -19.61 -4.71
CA ALA A 310 3.08 -19.47 -3.55
C ALA A 310 3.92 -18.20 -3.67
N SER A 311 4.19 -17.55 -2.53
CA SER A 311 5.00 -16.34 -2.46
C SER A 311 5.87 -16.32 -1.22
N ILE A 312 6.97 -15.59 -1.33
CA ILE A 312 7.82 -15.16 -0.23
C ILE A 312 8.10 -13.67 -0.37
N ASP A 313 8.23 -12.99 0.76
CA ASP A 313 8.46 -11.56 0.83
C ASP A 313 9.39 -11.22 2.00
N HIS A 314 10.32 -10.33 1.75
CA HIS A 314 11.19 -9.74 2.75
C HIS A 314 11.17 -8.23 2.60
N TYR A 315 10.69 -7.54 3.62
CA TYR A 315 10.64 -6.09 3.72
C TYR A 315 11.54 -5.62 4.86
N ASP A 316 12.43 -4.68 4.60
CA ASP A 316 13.30 -4.02 5.58
C ASP A 316 13.17 -2.51 5.46
N GLU A 317 12.94 -1.84 6.56
CA GLU A 317 12.81 -0.40 6.67
C GLU A 317 13.63 0.13 7.84
N GLN A 318 14.69 0.85 7.55
CA GLN A 318 15.37 1.68 8.54
C GLN A 318 14.50 2.89 8.87
N GLY A 319 14.49 3.32 10.13
CA GLY A 319 13.78 4.52 10.52
C GLY A 319 14.55 5.81 10.17
N SER A 320 13.82 6.84 9.75
CA SER A 320 14.40 8.18 9.62
C SER A 320 14.86 8.74 10.97
N LEU A 321 14.22 8.36 12.06
CA LEU A 321 14.66 8.64 13.42
C LEU A 321 15.67 7.57 13.85
N ILE A 322 16.81 8.00 14.41
CA ILE A 322 17.85 7.08 14.89
C ILE A 322 17.29 6.05 15.88
N GLY A 323 17.82 4.82 15.85
CA GLY A 323 17.41 3.75 16.77
C GLY A 323 16.04 3.15 16.47
N THR A 324 15.48 3.39 15.30
CA THR A 324 14.21 2.81 14.88
C THR A 324 14.36 2.01 13.59
N GLY A 325 13.60 0.93 13.47
CA GLY A 325 13.61 0.06 12.32
C GLY A 325 12.48 -0.96 12.36
N TYR A 326 12.17 -1.54 11.20
CA TYR A 326 11.16 -2.57 11.05
C TYR A 326 11.56 -3.53 9.93
N ASP A 327 11.45 -4.82 10.20
CA ASP A 327 11.55 -5.85 9.17
C ASP A 327 10.37 -6.81 9.23
N ARG A 328 10.00 -7.35 8.07
CA ARG A 328 8.93 -8.33 7.93
C ARG A 328 9.33 -9.41 6.94
N ASN A 329 9.09 -10.65 7.33
CA ASN A 329 9.22 -11.81 6.47
C ASN A 329 7.87 -12.49 6.36
N SER A 330 7.37 -12.72 5.16
CA SER A 330 6.11 -13.40 4.95
C SER A 330 6.19 -14.47 3.86
N ALA A 331 5.34 -15.47 4.01
CA ALA A 331 5.16 -16.53 3.02
C ALA A 331 3.68 -16.88 2.90
N ARG A 332 3.24 -17.22 1.70
CA ARG A 332 1.87 -17.65 1.43
C ARG A 332 1.85 -18.83 0.46
N VAL A 333 0.91 -19.73 0.69
CA VAL A 333 0.58 -20.82 -0.24
C VAL A 333 -0.94 -20.89 -0.37
N ASN A 334 -1.43 -20.78 -1.60
CA ASN A 334 -2.85 -20.96 -1.94
C ASN A 334 -2.99 -22.11 -2.91
N LEU A 335 -3.84 -23.06 -2.58
CA LEU A 335 -4.16 -24.23 -3.41
C LEU A 335 -5.67 -24.26 -3.64
N SER A 336 -6.08 -24.52 -4.88
CA SER A 336 -7.48 -24.68 -5.24
C SER A 336 -7.64 -25.92 -6.13
N THR A 337 -8.55 -26.81 -5.76
CA THR A 337 -8.80 -28.05 -6.54
C THR A 337 -10.29 -28.37 -6.62
N PRO A 338 -10.82 -28.69 -7.81
CA PRO A 338 -12.18 -29.20 -7.92
C PRO A 338 -12.29 -30.63 -7.39
N LEU A 339 -13.33 -30.88 -6.61
CA LEU A 339 -13.76 -32.21 -6.19
C LEU A 339 -14.97 -32.64 -7.03
N GLY A 340 -14.70 -33.44 -8.06
CA GLY A 340 -15.70 -33.77 -9.04
C GLY A 340 -16.12 -32.56 -9.89
N ASN A 341 -17.42 -32.46 -10.23
CA ASN A 341 -17.94 -31.41 -11.10
C ASN A 341 -18.70 -30.31 -10.34
N ARG A 342 -18.94 -30.49 -9.03
CA ARG A 342 -19.84 -29.60 -8.25
C ARG A 342 -19.21 -29.05 -7.00
N ALA A 343 -17.99 -29.47 -6.63
CA ALA A 343 -17.35 -28.95 -5.43
C ALA A 343 -15.94 -28.46 -5.74
N THR A 344 -15.49 -27.48 -4.96
CA THR A 344 -14.12 -26.95 -4.98
C THR A 344 -13.62 -26.81 -3.56
N VAL A 345 -12.39 -27.23 -3.31
CA VAL A 345 -11.68 -27.00 -2.05
C VAL A 345 -10.57 -26.00 -2.30
N ASN A 346 -10.55 -24.96 -1.47
CA ASN A 346 -9.48 -23.97 -1.41
C ASN A 346 -8.76 -24.14 -0.06
N MET A 347 -7.43 -24.24 -0.10
CA MET A 347 -6.58 -24.28 1.08
C MET A 347 -5.61 -23.12 1.00
N ARG A 348 -5.45 -22.38 2.10
CA ARG A 348 -4.55 -21.22 2.17
C ARG A 348 -3.74 -21.31 3.45
N LEU A 349 -2.45 -21.08 3.35
CA LEU A 349 -1.53 -20.99 4.47
C LEU A 349 -0.78 -19.67 4.35
N GLY A 350 -0.86 -18.85 5.37
CA GLY A 350 -0.12 -17.60 5.50
C GLY A 350 0.79 -17.63 6.73
N TYR A 351 2.00 -17.19 6.56
CA TYR A 351 2.99 -16.96 7.62
C TYR A 351 3.45 -15.52 7.54
N ASN A 352 3.56 -14.87 8.69
CA ASN A 352 4.11 -13.53 8.80
C ASN A 352 4.92 -13.42 10.08
N ARG A 353 6.15 -12.92 9.97
CA ARG A 353 6.99 -12.59 11.12
C ARG A 353 7.48 -11.17 10.95
N SER A 354 7.27 -10.36 11.97
CA SER A 354 7.72 -8.97 12.02
C SER A 354 8.63 -8.72 13.23
N HIS A 355 9.56 -7.80 13.04
CA HIS A 355 10.41 -7.31 14.11
C HIS A 355 10.49 -5.80 14.02
N SER A 356 10.38 -5.12 15.14
CA SER A 356 10.54 -3.67 15.24
C SER A 356 11.53 -3.31 16.34
N THR A 357 12.37 -2.34 16.02
CA THR A 357 13.26 -1.68 16.98
C THR A 357 12.76 -0.26 17.17
N SER A 358 12.52 0.11 18.42
CA SER A 358 12.04 1.44 18.77
C SER A 358 12.55 1.79 20.16
N TYR A 359 13.30 2.87 20.27
CA TYR A 359 13.83 3.29 21.55
C TYR A 359 13.54 4.78 21.80
N THR A 360 12.94 5.10 22.92
CA THR A 360 12.71 6.44 23.51
C THR A 360 12.40 7.58 22.51
N VAL A 361 11.59 7.29 21.51
CA VAL A 361 11.28 8.15 20.35
C VAL A 361 10.97 9.61 20.74
N TRP A 362 10.18 9.83 21.80
CA TRP A 362 9.72 11.17 22.13
C TRP A 362 10.83 12.08 22.61
N LYS A 363 11.79 11.56 23.41
CA LYS A 363 12.93 12.36 23.89
C LYS A 363 13.90 12.68 22.75
N ASP A 364 14.11 11.73 21.83
CA ASP A 364 14.98 11.95 20.68
C ASP A 364 14.42 13.00 19.75
N VAL A 365 13.11 12.98 19.49
CA VAL A 365 12.41 14.00 18.73
C VAL A 365 12.52 15.36 19.42
N ALA A 366 12.28 15.43 20.74
CA ALA A 366 12.41 16.67 21.49
C ALA A 366 13.84 17.23 21.42
N THR A 367 14.85 16.39 21.55
CA THR A 367 16.27 16.78 21.45
C THR A 367 16.62 17.30 20.05
N ALA A 368 16.06 16.72 18.99
CA ALA A 368 16.27 17.19 17.62
C ALA A 368 15.82 18.67 17.43
N TYR A 369 14.79 19.11 18.16
CA TYR A 369 14.24 20.45 18.05
C TYR A 369 14.76 21.42 19.10
N ASN A 370 15.17 20.93 20.27
CA ASN A 370 15.52 21.76 21.43
C ASN A 370 17.02 21.76 21.73
N GLY A 371 17.79 20.85 21.13
CA GLY A 371 19.23 20.76 21.31
C GLY A 371 19.92 22.06 20.87
N MET A 372 20.85 22.55 21.70
CA MET A 372 21.59 23.78 21.39
C MET A 372 22.74 23.48 20.44
N PRO A 373 23.00 24.31 19.44
CA PRO A 373 24.04 24.05 18.42
C PRO A 373 25.46 24.02 18.99
N TRP A 374 25.70 24.63 20.14
CA TRP A 374 27.01 24.57 20.83
C TRP A 374 27.14 23.39 21.80
N ASP A 375 26.10 22.61 22.03
CA ASP A 375 26.15 21.41 22.86
C ASP A 375 26.52 20.20 21.99
N ASN A 376 27.82 19.92 21.87
CA ASN A 376 28.29 18.75 21.13
C ASN A 376 28.07 17.46 21.94
N PRO A 377 27.31 16.45 21.40
CA PRO A 377 27.05 15.21 22.14
C PRO A 377 28.23 14.24 22.25
N PHE A 378 29.38 14.53 21.60
CA PHE A 378 30.52 13.64 21.53
C PHE A 378 31.77 14.26 22.12
N ASP A 379 32.63 13.44 22.72
CA ASP A 379 33.96 13.80 23.18
C ASP A 379 34.95 13.89 21.98
N ALA A 380 36.24 14.22 22.30
CA ALA A 380 37.28 14.35 21.28
C ALA A 380 37.61 13.01 20.56
N ASP A 381 37.32 11.88 21.20
CA ASP A 381 37.51 10.53 20.64
C ASP A 381 36.27 10.03 19.88
N GLY A 382 35.20 10.81 19.84
CA GLY A 382 33.95 10.49 19.15
C GLY A 382 32.98 9.62 19.97
N ASN A 383 33.21 9.47 21.27
CA ASN A 383 32.30 8.76 22.16
C ASN A 383 31.20 9.70 22.67
N PRO A 384 29.94 9.27 22.73
CA PRO A 384 28.88 10.12 23.24
C PRO A 384 28.96 10.28 24.77
N TYR A 385 28.79 11.51 25.22
CA TYR A 385 28.76 11.82 26.66
C TYR A 385 27.57 11.23 27.38
N ALA A 386 27.79 10.76 28.59
CA ALA A 386 26.74 10.32 29.53
C ALA A 386 26.11 11.49 30.28
N ILE A 387 25.34 12.31 29.56
CA ILE A 387 24.77 13.55 30.06
C ILE A 387 23.75 13.31 31.18
N GLY A 388 23.71 14.25 32.13
CA GLY A 388 22.82 14.17 33.30
C GLY A 388 23.25 13.14 34.34
N MET A 389 24.40 12.51 34.17
CA MET A 389 25.05 11.67 35.19
C MET A 389 25.94 12.54 36.07
N PRO A 390 25.96 12.32 37.41
CA PRO A 390 26.82 13.07 38.31
C PRO A 390 28.32 12.95 37.99
N GLU A 391 28.70 11.87 37.34
CA GLU A 391 30.09 11.53 37.00
C GLU A 391 30.55 12.06 35.64
N ALA A 392 29.71 12.80 34.91
CA ALA A 392 30.09 13.40 33.63
C ALA A 392 30.98 14.63 33.85
N GLU A 393 32.19 14.42 34.38
CA GLU A 393 33.17 15.48 34.63
C GLU A 393 33.60 16.15 33.33
N GLY A 394 33.65 17.48 33.35
CA GLY A 394 34.14 18.29 32.24
C GLY A 394 33.15 18.61 31.15
N VAL A 395 31.92 18.10 31.22
CA VAL A 395 30.87 18.43 30.27
C VAL A 395 30.06 19.63 30.77
N VAL A 396 30.07 20.72 30.03
CA VAL A 396 29.29 21.91 30.33
C VAL A 396 28.20 22.07 29.27
N TRP A 397 26.93 21.97 29.70
CA TRP A 397 25.77 22.13 28.81
C TRP A 397 25.12 23.50 29.04
N TYR A 398 25.09 24.29 28.01
CA TYR A 398 24.48 25.61 28.02
C TYR A 398 23.04 25.63 27.53
N GLY A 399 22.52 24.46 27.12
CA GLY A 399 21.17 24.26 26.67
C GLY A 399 20.19 23.82 27.75
N LYS A 400 18.96 23.58 27.36
CA LYS A 400 17.92 23.01 28.23
C LYS A 400 17.96 21.50 28.28
N GLU A 401 18.48 20.88 27.23
CA GLU A 401 18.44 19.45 27.04
C GLU A 401 19.64 18.81 27.75
N GLN A 402 19.34 17.95 28.71
CA GLN A 402 20.33 17.18 29.46
C GLN A 402 20.30 15.70 29.06
N TYR A 403 19.77 15.41 27.87
CA TYR A 403 19.62 14.07 27.36
C TYR A 403 20.48 13.90 26.10
N ASN A 404 21.29 12.83 26.08
CA ASN A 404 22.05 12.47 24.91
C ASN A 404 21.49 11.18 24.28
N PRO A 405 20.76 11.27 23.15
CA PRO A 405 20.20 10.10 22.50
C PRO A 405 21.28 9.12 22.03
N PHE A 406 22.44 9.61 21.59
CA PHE A 406 23.53 8.76 21.10
C PHE A 406 24.13 7.88 22.22
N HIS A 407 24.30 8.44 23.42
CA HIS A 407 24.72 7.65 24.58
C HIS A 407 23.65 6.60 24.95
N SER A 408 22.40 6.99 24.95
CA SER A 408 21.30 6.10 25.29
C SER A 408 21.15 4.95 24.28
N LEU A 409 21.36 5.18 23.00
CA LEU A 409 21.29 4.15 21.95
C LEU A 409 22.37 3.07 22.05
N ILE A 410 23.51 3.38 22.69
CA ILE A 410 24.58 2.38 22.91
C ILE A 410 24.16 1.34 23.95
N TYR A 411 23.48 1.79 25.01
CA TYR A 411 23.25 0.96 26.21
C TYR A 411 21.80 0.46 26.32
N ASN A 412 20.84 1.18 25.74
CA ASN A 412 19.44 0.83 25.85
C ASN A 412 18.97 0.09 24.58
N SER A 413 17.95 -0.73 24.75
CA SER A 413 17.29 -1.37 23.61
C SER A 413 15.80 -1.53 23.86
N SER A 414 15.01 -1.44 22.80
CA SER A 414 13.59 -1.81 22.79
C SER A 414 13.30 -2.54 21.50
N ASN A 415 12.95 -3.82 21.62
CA ASN A 415 12.70 -4.70 20.51
C ASN A 415 11.34 -5.38 20.70
N SER A 416 10.59 -5.45 19.65
CA SER A 416 9.33 -6.21 19.61
C SER A 416 9.33 -7.11 18.38
N TRP A 417 8.86 -8.33 18.53
CA TRP A 417 8.62 -9.21 17.40
C TRP A 417 7.24 -9.86 17.52
N GLY A 418 6.65 -10.14 16.37
CA GLY A 418 5.39 -10.85 16.25
C GLY A 418 5.47 -11.92 15.19
N GLU A 419 4.75 -13.00 15.38
CA GLU A 419 4.64 -14.13 14.46
C GLU A 419 3.19 -14.54 14.35
N ASP A 420 2.66 -14.59 13.11
CA ASP A 420 1.29 -14.97 12.82
C ASP A 420 1.28 -16.11 11.81
N ILE A 421 0.49 -17.14 12.10
CA ILE A 421 0.21 -18.24 11.19
C ILE A 421 -1.31 -18.30 11.00
N VAL A 422 -1.76 -18.34 9.76
CA VAL A 422 -3.18 -18.48 9.41
C VAL A 422 -3.34 -19.61 8.40
N ALA A 423 -4.20 -20.56 8.73
CA ALA A 423 -4.55 -21.66 7.85
C ALA A 423 -6.06 -21.63 7.58
N ASP A 424 -6.45 -21.56 6.32
CA ASP A 424 -7.84 -21.55 5.86
C ASP A 424 -8.13 -22.79 5.01
N VAL A 425 -9.29 -23.40 5.26
CA VAL A 425 -9.86 -24.44 4.40
C VAL A 425 -11.29 -24.04 4.06
N GLN A 426 -11.55 -23.86 2.78
CA GLN A 426 -12.86 -23.50 2.26
C GLN A 426 -13.37 -24.59 1.33
N LEU A 427 -14.58 -25.09 1.59
CA LEU A 427 -15.33 -25.95 0.69
C LEU A 427 -16.46 -25.15 0.05
N ILE A 428 -16.52 -25.13 -1.26
CA ILE A 428 -17.65 -24.59 -2.03
C ILE A 428 -18.31 -25.77 -2.74
N TRP A 429 -19.58 -26.05 -2.44
CA TRP A 429 -20.32 -27.16 -3.00
C TRP A 429 -21.63 -26.69 -3.65
N ASN A 430 -21.67 -26.75 -4.98
CA ASN A 430 -22.88 -26.49 -5.76
C ASN A 430 -23.80 -27.72 -5.71
N ILE A 431 -24.67 -27.79 -4.69
CA ILE A 431 -25.59 -28.91 -4.48
C ILE A 431 -26.49 -29.04 -5.72
N THR A 432 -27.00 -27.90 -6.19
CA THR A 432 -27.73 -27.75 -7.45
C THR A 432 -27.22 -26.50 -8.15
N ASP A 433 -27.72 -26.20 -9.35
CA ASP A 433 -27.36 -25.00 -10.10
C ASP A 433 -27.88 -23.69 -9.42
N TRP A 434 -28.80 -23.81 -8.49
CA TRP A 434 -29.40 -22.70 -7.76
C TRP A 434 -29.15 -22.75 -6.23
N LEU A 435 -28.47 -23.77 -5.72
CA LEU A 435 -28.19 -23.93 -4.28
C LEU A 435 -26.72 -24.28 -4.07
N THR A 436 -25.99 -23.39 -3.38
CA THR A 436 -24.57 -23.54 -3.06
C THR A 436 -24.39 -23.56 -1.56
N PHE A 437 -23.67 -24.55 -1.05
CA PHE A 437 -23.17 -24.61 0.32
C PHE A 437 -21.71 -24.18 0.34
N THR A 438 -21.32 -23.32 1.29
CA THR A 438 -19.94 -22.88 1.50
C THR A 438 -19.58 -23.07 2.97
N SER A 439 -18.50 -23.78 3.22
CA SER A 439 -17.90 -23.96 4.54
C SER A 439 -16.53 -23.27 4.57
N ASN A 440 -16.38 -22.29 5.44
CA ASN A 440 -15.13 -21.58 5.66
C ASN A 440 -14.59 -21.92 7.04
N ASN A 441 -13.39 -22.48 7.09
CA ASN A 441 -12.73 -22.87 8.33
C ASN A 441 -11.39 -22.16 8.42
N ARG A 442 -11.14 -21.45 9.52
CA ARG A 442 -9.89 -20.76 9.81
C ARG A 442 -9.28 -21.23 11.11
N LEU A 443 -7.98 -21.46 11.11
CA LEU A 443 -7.16 -21.61 12.28
C LEU A 443 -6.08 -20.53 12.26
N GLY A 444 -5.87 -19.86 13.37
CA GLY A 444 -4.85 -18.82 13.53
C GLY A 444 -4.06 -19.01 14.81
N SER A 445 -2.75 -18.77 14.74
CA SER A 445 -1.85 -18.61 15.89
C SER A 445 -1.16 -17.27 15.79
N SER A 446 -1.02 -16.59 16.90
CA SER A 446 -0.31 -15.31 17.00
C SER A 446 0.53 -15.31 18.27
N ASP A 447 1.83 -15.11 18.11
CA ASP A 447 2.79 -15.01 19.21
C ASP A 447 3.49 -13.67 19.09
N TRP A 448 3.68 -12.98 20.22
CA TRP A 448 4.44 -11.74 20.26
C TRP A 448 5.28 -11.61 21.52
N ASN A 449 6.39 -10.87 21.39
CA ASN A 449 7.26 -10.53 22.48
C ASN A 449 7.69 -9.07 22.35
N SER A 450 7.69 -8.35 23.46
CA SER A 450 8.25 -7.01 23.55
C SER A 450 9.20 -6.95 24.74
N LYS A 451 10.42 -6.47 24.50
CA LYS A 451 11.45 -6.34 25.52
C LYS A 451 12.09 -4.96 25.43
N THR A 452 12.04 -4.24 26.54
CA THR A 452 12.73 -2.97 26.73
C THR A 452 13.76 -3.11 27.84
N TYR A 453 14.99 -2.74 27.53
CA TYR A 453 16.10 -2.67 28.47
C TYR A 453 16.59 -1.22 28.60
N LEU A 454 16.61 -0.70 29.80
CA LEU A 454 17.17 0.61 30.15
C LEU A 454 18.37 0.41 31.07
N ASP A 455 19.54 0.79 30.62
CA ASP A 455 20.77 0.66 31.35
C ASP A 455 20.91 1.71 32.47
N ALA A 456 21.47 1.34 33.59
CA ALA A 456 21.70 2.23 34.73
C ALA A 456 22.62 3.43 34.40
N ARG A 457 23.45 3.29 33.38
CA ARG A 457 24.37 4.34 32.92
C ARG A 457 23.64 5.44 32.11
N THR A 458 22.39 5.23 31.72
CA THR A 458 21.67 6.20 30.92
C THR A 458 20.83 7.16 31.75
N ASN A 459 20.70 8.39 31.30
CA ASN A 459 19.95 9.44 31.99
C ASN A 459 18.48 9.04 32.28
N THR A 460 17.88 8.21 31.43
CA THR A 460 16.51 7.77 31.58
C THR A 460 16.27 6.85 32.76
N SER A 461 17.32 6.21 33.29
CA SER A 461 17.21 5.21 34.33
C SER A 461 18.02 5.50 35.60
N VAL A 462 18.69 6.64 35.68
CA VAL A 462 19.50 7.02 36.86
C VAL A 462 18.74 6.86 38.18
N LYS A 463 17.48 7.26 38.24
CA LYS A 463 16.64 7.10 39.44
C LYS A 463 16.30 5.64 39.75
N ASN A 464 16.20 4.81 38.75
CA ASN A 464 15.72 3.43 38.85
C ASN A 464 16.87 2.39 38.80
N LYS A 465 18.13 2.83 38.67
CA LYS A 465 19.31 1.95 38.56
C LYS A 465 19.21 0.92 37.43
N GLY A 466 18.56 1.30 36.34
CA GLY A 466 18.26 0.42 35.23
C GLY A 466 16.91 -0.29 35.37
N SER A 467 16.36 -0.76 34.27
CA SER A 467 15.13 -1.55 34.23
C SER A 467 15.08 -2.51 33.06
N ILE A 468 14.40 -3.63 33.25
CA ILE A 468 14.00 -4.55 32.21
C ILE A 468 12.48 -4.65 32.27
N SER A 469 11.82 -4.42 31.14
CA SER A 469 10.40 -4.69 30.95
C SER A 469 10.28 -5.71 29.83
N GLN A 470 9.58 -6.79 30.08
CA GLN A 470 9.31 -7.80 29.07
C GLN A 470 7.84 -8.22 29.17
N SER A 471 7.20 -8.28 28.03
CA SER A 471 5.84 -8.80 27.88
C SER A 471 5.81 -9.78 26.74
N ASN A 472 5.15 -10.91 26.95
CA ASN A 472 4.94 -11.93 25.93
C ASN A 472 3.44 -12.20 25.84
N GLY A 473 2.98 -12.51 24.66
CA GLY A 473 1.62 -13.01 24.51
C GLY A 473 1.62 -14.09 23.46
N SER A 474 0.77 -15.07 23.66
CA SER A 474 0.45 -16.11 22.68
C SER A 474 -1.06 -16.27 22.59
N GLY A 475 -1.53 -16.55 21.41
CA GLY A 475 -2.96 -16.74 21.19
C GLY A 475 -3.23 -17.69 20.04
N TRP A 476 -4.36 -18.35 20.12
CA TRP A 476 -4.89 -19.08 19.00
C TRP A 476 -6.37 -18.71 18.76
N SER A 477 -6.79 -18.85 17.52
CA SER A 477 -8.18 -18.63 17.12
C SER A 477 -8.62 -19.72 16.17
N ALA A 478 -9.89 -20.09 16.26
CA ALA A 478 -10.55 -20.94 15.30
C ALA A 478 -11.87 -20.29 14.88
N GLY A 479 -12.21 -20.34 13.62
CA GLY A 479 -13.44 -19.82 13.07
C GLY A 479 -14.07 -20.81 12.11
N LEU A 480 -15.38 -20.97 12.21
CA LEU A 480 -16.21 -21.76 11.32
C LEU A 480 -17.38 -20.90 10.84
N THR A 481 -17.53 -20.78 9.51
CA THR A 481 -18.65 -20.08 8.89
C THR A 481 -19.29 -20.98 7.85
N GLU A 482 -20.55 -21.33 8.07
CA GLU A 482 -21.35 -22.16 7.18
C GLU A 482 -22.40 -21.30 6.49
N LEU A 483 -22.46 -21.34 5.17
CA LEU A 483 -23.36 -20.53 4.36
C LEU A 483 -24.14 -21.40 3.38
N LEU A 484 -25.44 -21.21 3.32
CA LEU A 484 -26.30 -21.77 2.30
C LEU A 484 -26.84 -20.63 1.44
N LYS A 485 -26.48 -20.63 0.16
CA LYS A 485 -26.84 -19.59 -0.82
C LYS A 485 -27.84 -20.16 -1.80
N PHE A 486 -29.00 -19.51 -1.91
CA PHE A 486 -30.01 -19.77 -2.92
C PHE A 486 -29.96 -18.64 -3.95
N HIS A 487 -29.92 -18.98 -5.24
CA HIS A 487 -30.05 -18.02 -6.32
C HIS A 487 -30.78 -18.68 -7.49
N LYS A 488 -31.94 -18.16 -7.86
CA LYS A 488 -32.73 -18.72 -8.96
C LYS A 488 -33.50 -17.62 -9.70
N ASN A 489 -33.47 -17.71 -11.01
CA ASN A 489 -34.26 -16.86 -11.91
C ASN A 489 -35.62 -17.52 -12.20
N PHE A 490 -36.70 -16.77 -12.03
CA PHE A 490 -38.07 -17.15 -12.33
C PHE A 490 -38.61 -16.15 -13.36
N ALA A 491 -38.57 -16.50 -14.64
CA ALA A 491 -38.86 -15.57 -15.73
C ALA A 491 -38.09 -14.24 -15.59
N ASP A 492 -38.75 -13.13 -15.36
CA ASP A 492 -38.13 -11.79 -15.22
C ASP A 492 -37.70 -11.47 -13.77
N HIS A 493 -37.82 -12.40 -12.85
CA HIS A 493 -37.50 -12.20 -11.44
C HIS A 493 -36.28 -13.02 -11.02
N ALA A 494 -35.24 -12.37 -10.48
CA ALA A 494 -34.12 -13.00 -9.83
C ALA A 494 -34.33 -13.00 -8.31
N VAL A 495 -34.35 -14.19 -7.69
CA VAL A 495 -34.49 -14.36 -6.25
C VAL A 495 -33.20 -14.88 -5.67
N SER A 496 -32.63 -14.16 -4.70
CA SER A 496 -31.43 -14.54 -3.96
C SER A 496 -31.71 -14.52 -2.47
N ALA A 497 -31.24 -15.55 -1.77
CA ALA A 497 -31.32 -15.65 -0.32
C ALA A 497 -30.03 -16.28 0.23
N ILE A 498 -29.62 -15.86 1.41
CA ILE A 498 -28.48 -16.42 2.16
C ILE A 498 -28.93 -16.73 3.57
N ALA A 499 -28.61 -17.94 4.02
CA ALA A 499 -28.67 -18.32 5.41
C ALA A 499 -27.28 -18.75 5.86
N GLY A 500 -26.86 -18.35 7.04
CA GLY A 500 -25.52 -18.67 7.53
C GLY A 500 -25.45 -18.81 9.04
N TYR A 501 -24.43 -19.52 9.46
CA TYR A 501 -24.05 -19.69 10.84
C TYR A 501 -22.55 -19.45 10.98
N GLU A 502 -22.15 -18.67 11.98
CA GLU A 502 -20.76 -18.39 12.28
C GLU A 502 -20.49 -18.63 13.76
N ILE A 503 -19.38 -19.30 14.05
CA ILE A 503 -18.88 -19.50 15.40
C ILE A 503 -17.38 -19.32 15.41
N GLY A 504 -16.87 -18.67 16.45
CA GLY A 504 -15.45 -18.46 16.65
C GLY A 504 -15.02 -18.77 18.07
N TRP A 505 -13.80 -19.23 18.21
CA TRP A 505 -13.11 -19.44 19.47
C TRP A 505 -11.81 -18.67 19.46
N ARG A 506 -11.48 -18.06 20.58
CA ARG A 506 -10.21 -17.36 20.77
C ARG A 506 -9.71 -17.64 22.18
N SER A 507 -8.42 -17.93 22.28
CA SER A 507 -7.68 -17.96 23.54
C SER A 507 -6.50 -17.03 23.40
N GLU A 508 -6.22 -16.27 24.44
CA GLU A 508 -5.08 -15.36 24.51
C GLU A 508 -4.50 -15.42 25.91
N GLU A 509 -3.19 -15.59 26.01
CA GLU A 509 -2.43 -15.56 27.25
C GLU A 509 -1.38 -14.46 27.15
N VAL A 510 -1.30 -13.62 28.17
CA VAL A 510 -0.35 -12.52 28.25
C VAL A 510 0.41 -12.65 29.58
N VAL A 511 1.76 -12.64 29.49
CA VAL A 511 2.67 -12.77 30.64
C VAL A 511 3.65 -11.61 30.69
#